data_70d1c8b985ae51f5dbcb2ab0da7d28c7
#
_entry.id   70d1c8b985ae51f5dbcb2ab0da7d28c7
#
_cell.length_a   1.000
_cell.length_b   1.000
_cell.length_c   1.000
_cell.angle_alpha   90.00
_cell.angle_beta   90.00
_cell.angle_gamma   90.00
#
_symmetry.space_group_name_H-M   'P 1'
#
loop_
_entity.id
_entity.type
_entity.pdbx_description
1 polymer ?
#
loop_
_entity_poly.entity_id
_entity_poly.type
_entity_poly.pdbx_seq_one_letter_code
_entity_poly.pdbx_strand_id
1 'polypeptide(L)'
;MQELEKDGHLDVFYGDESGFCLTSAIPYGWQFPGEQVATQPRHSQRFNVLGFYNAATNELHTAAREGTLDAAFVIDTLDAWAATRTRPTVLVLDNARIHHAAAFQARLEAWQAPDVYIFYLPTYSPHLNKIETLWRKIKYEWLRPEAYASFNTLKTAVWHILGRVGQQYTIQFKT
;
A
#
# COMPACT_ATOMS: atom_id res chain seq x y z
N MET A 1 -14.65 -2.35 -16.13
CA MET A 1 -13.33 -2.70 -15.55
C MET A 1 -13.37 -4.08 -14.89
N GLN A 2 -14.19 -4.31 -13.86
CA GLN A 2 -14.23 -5.59 -13.15
C GLN A 2 -14.64 -6.79 -14.03
N GLU A 3 -15.52 -6.61 -15.00
CA GLU A 3 -15.87 -7.66 -15.97
C GLU A 3 -14.67 -8.01 -16.86
N LEU A 4 -13.98 -7.02 -17.42
CA LEU A 4 -12.79 -7.23 -18.24
C LEU A 4 -11.63 -7.87 -17.46
N GLU A 5 -11.49 -7.56 -16.18
CA GLU A 5 -10.53 -8.22 -15.29
C GLU A 5 -10.91 -9.68 -15.06
N LYS A 6 -12.19 -9.95 -14.79
CA LYS A 6 -12.72 -11.30 -14.58
C LYS A 6 -12.57 -12.18 -15.82
N ASP A 7 -12.77 -11.59 -17.01
CA ASP A 7 -12.62 -12.28 -18.30
C ASP A 7 -11.15 -12.39 -18.74
N GLY A 8 -10.22 -11.86 -17.93
CA GLY A 8 -8.80 -11.97 -18.18
C GLY A 8 -8.26 -11.04 -19.28
N HIS A 9 -8.99 -10.00 -19.67
CA HIS A 9 -8.57 -9.07 -20.71
C HIS A 9 -7.65 -7.97 -20.21
N LEU A 10 -7.70 -7.64 -18.92
CA LEU A 10 -6.82 -6.67 -18.28
C LEU A 10 -6.59 -7.03 -16.80
N ASP A 11 -5.54 -6.45 -16.22
CA ASP A 11 -5.26 -6.52 -14.79
C ASP A 11 -5.64 -5.19 -14.12
N VAL A 12 -6.23 -5.25 -12.92
CA VAL A 12 -6.54 -4.05 -12.14
C VAL A 12 -5.74 -4.04 -10.85
N PHE A 13 -4.86 -3.05 -10.72
CA PHE A 13 -4.09 -2.81 -9.51
C PHE A 13 -4.59 -1.56 -8.80
N TYR A 14 -4.52 -1.58 -7.49
CA TYR A 14 -4.84 -0.45 -6.62
C TYR A 14 -3.56 0.02 -5.96
N GLY A 15 -3.23 1.30 -6.13
CA GLY A 15 -2.02 1.90 -5.59
C GLY A 15 -2.32 2.81 -4.42
N ASP A 16 -1.45 2.76 -3.40
CA ASP A 16 -1.52 3.63 -2.23
C ASP A 16 -0.25 3.52 -1.38
N GLU A 17 -0.08 4.46 -0.47
CA GLU A 17 1.03 4.53 0.48
C GLU A 17 0.56 4.21 1.89
N SER A 18 1.38 3.45 2.63
CA SER A 18 1.11 3.17 4.05
C SER A 18 2.32 3.38 4.92
N GLY A 19 2.16 4.16 5.98
CA GLY A 19 3.20 4.39 6.98
C GLY A 19 3.07 3.44 8.17
N PHE A 20 4.21 2.91 8.63
CA PHE A 20 4.35 2.09 9.82
C PHE A 20 5.30 2.77 10.80
N CYS A 21 4.90 2.91 12.06
CA CYS A 21 5.67 3.53 13.14
C CYS A 21 5.41 2.78 14.45
N LEU A 22 6.25 3.03 15.46
CA LEU A 22 6.12 2.36 16.77
C LEU A 22 4.88 2.80 17.57
N THR A 23 4.25 3.91 17.19
CA THR A 23 2.97 4.27 17.78
C THR A 23 1.94 3.24 17.33
N SER A 24 1.50 2.39 18.25
CA SER A 24 0.52 1.34 17.97
C SER A 24 -0.70 1.94 17.26
N ALA A 25 -1.09 1.32 16.15
CA ALA A 25 -2.34 1.66 15.46
C ALA A 25 -3.58 1.22 16.25
N ILE A 26 -3.39 0.49 17.38
CA ILE A 26 -4.47 0.09 18.28
C ILE A 26 -4.85 1.29 19.15
N PRO A 27 -5.97 1.97 18.88
CA PRO A 27 -6.33 3.21 19.59
C PRO A 27 -6.77 2.97 21.04
N TYR A 28 -7.06 1.72 21.42
CA TYR A 28 -7.55 1.33 22.74
C TYR A 28 -6.92 0.02 23.19
N GLY A 29 -6.31 0.01 24.37
CA GLY A 29 -5.87 -1.19 25.08
C GLY A 29 -6.65 -1.32 26.39
N TRP A 30 -6.98 -2.56 26.78
CA TRP A 30 -7.48 -2.83 28.12
C TRP A 30 -6.31 -2.68 29.09
N GLN A 31 -6.47 -1.85 30.13
CA GLN A 31 -5.52 -1.74 31.24
C GLN A 31 -6.26 -1.86 32.56
N PHE A 32 -5.57 -2.37 33.56
CA PHE A 32 -6.15 -2.42 34.91
C PHE A 32 -6.23 -1.01 35.51
N PRO A 33 -7.21 -0.73 36.36
CA PRO A 33 -7.28 0.53 37.09
C PRO A 33 -5.98 0.78 37.85
N GLY A 34 -5.33 1.93 37.58
CA GLY A 34 -4.07 2.32 38.23
C GLY A 34 -2.80 2.05 37.43
N GLU A 35 -2.87 1.33 36.32
CA GLU A 35 -1.74 1.20 35.37
C GLU A 35 -1.74 2.36 34.39
N GLN A 36 -0.64 3.13 34.37
CA GLN A 36 -0.39 4.11 33.31
C GLN A 36 0.58 3.51 32.29
N VAL A 37 0.06 3.04 31.16
CA VAL A 37 0.90 2.72 30.00
C VAL A 37 1.21 4.03 29.27
N ALA A 38 2.24 4.75 29.73
CA ALA A 38 2.73 5.94 29.06
C ALA A 38 3.48 5.52 27.78
N THR A 39 2.84 5.59 26.64
CA THR A 39 3.53 5.62 25.35
C THR A 39 4.16 7.00 25.21
N GLN A 40 5.47 7.11 25.46
CA GLN A 40 6.20 8.34 25.20
C GLN A 40 6.11 8.66 23.70
N PRO A 41 5.72 9.89 23.30
CA PRO A 41 5.83 10.34 21.93
C PRO A 41 7.31 10.54 21.61
N ARG A 42 7.99 9.50 21.18
CA ARG A 42 9.27 9.66 20.50
C ARG A 42 8.95 10.17 19.08
N HIS A 43 9.77 11.06 18.54
CA HIS A 43 9.81 11.34 17.11
C HIS A 43 9.90 10.00 16.40
N SER A 44 8.75 9.47 15.99
CA SER A 44 8.65 8.08 15.56
C SER A 44 9.25 7.99 14.18
N GLN A 45 10.37 7.29 14.08
CA GLN A 45 10.85 6.80 12.80
C GLN A 45 9.68 6.19 12.05
N ARG A 46 9.52 6.55 10.78
CA ARG A 46 8.43 6.09 9.95
C ARG A 46 8.97 5.27 8.80
N PHE A 47 8.46 4.08 8.65
CA PHE A 47 8.71 3.19 7.53
C PHE A 47 7.52 3.29 6.60
N ASN A 48 7.71 3.89 5.42
CA ASN A 48 6.66 4.08 4.45
C ASN A 48 6.80 3.07 3.32
N VAL A 49 5.67 2.48 2.94
CA VAL A 49 5.55 1.47 1.88
C VAL A 49 4.61 2.01 0.82
N LEU A 50 5.07 2.09 -0.41
CA LEU A 50 4.23 2.22 -1.60
C LEU A 50 3.87 0.83 -2.09
N GLY A 51 2.60 0.57 -2.37
CA GLY A 51 2.13 -0.73 -2.84
C GLY A 51 1.24 -0.60 -4.07
N PHE A 52 1.33 -1.60 -4.96
CA PHE A 52 0.39 -1.84 -6.06
C PHE A 52 -0.18 -3.24 -5.87
N TYR A 53 -1.47 -3.33 -5.61
CA TYR A 53 -2.16 -4.54 -5.19
C TYR A 53 -3.28 -4.93 -6.15
N ASN A 54 -3.21 -6.15 -6.68
CA ASN A 54 -4.31 -6.75 -7.45
C ASN A 54 -5.22 -7.54 -6.50
N ALA A 55 -6.47 -7.10 -6.37
CA ALA A 55 -7.42 -7.67 -5.43
C ALA A 55 -8.03 -9.01 -5.91
N ALA A 56 -7.94 -9.32 -7.20
CA ALA A 56 -8.44 -10.58 -7.75
C ALA A 56 -7.44 -11.71 -7.55
N THR A 57 -6.14 -11.43 -7.69
CA THR A 57 -5.06 -12.44 -7.61
C THR A 57 -4.33 -12.42 -6.27
N ASN A 58 -4.49 -11.37 -5.47
CA ASN A 58 -3.64 -11.01 -4.32
C ASN A 58 -2.16 -10.76 -4.70
N GLU A 59 -1.85 -10.46 -5.96
CA GLU A 59 -0.52 -10.02 -6.35
C GLU A 59 -0.22 -8.66 -5.72
N LEU A 60 0.95 -8.52 -5.13
CA LEU A 60 1.40 -7.29 -4.50
C LEU A 60 2.81 -6.94 -4.95
N HIS A 61 2.98 -5.75 -5.50
CA HIS A 61 4.28 -5.13 -5.70
C HIS A 61 4.48 -4.04 -4.66
N THR A 62 5.68 -3.95 -4.05
CA THR A 62 5.97 -2.93 -3.04
C THR A 62 7.37 -2.37 -3.18
N ALA A 63 7.48 -1.08 -2.89
CA ALA A 63 8.74 -0.41 -2.59
C ALA A 63 8.60 0.35 -1.26
N ALA A 64 9.67 0.40 -0.49
CA ALA A 64 9.59 1.05 0.82
C ALA A 64 10.89 1.76 1.17
N ARG A 65 10.76 2.83 1.96
CA ARG A 65 11.91 3.53 2.56
C ARG A 65 11.54 4.14 3.92
N GLU A 66 12.55 4.47 4.69
CA GLU A 66 12.40 5.29 5.89
C GLU A 66 12.23 6.77 5.50
N GLY A 67 11.39 7.48 6.23
CA GLY A 67 11.09 8.88 5.92
C GLY A 67 10.02 9.07 4.85
N THR A 68 9.95 10.27 4.28
CA THR A 68 8.88 10.67 3.35
C THR A 68 9.06 10.04 1.97
N LEU A 69 7.96 9.60 1.36
CA LEU A 69 7.89 9.27 -0.05
C LEU A 69 7.69 10.56 -0.84
N ASP A 70 8.56 10.82 -1.80
CA ASP A 70 8.48 11.95 -2.71
C ASP A 70 8.04 11.50 -4.12
N ALA A 71 7.76 12.46 -4.98
CA ALA A 71 7.29 12.17 -6.34
C ALA A 71 8.31 11.35 -7.15
N ALA A 72 9.60 11.59 -6.95
CA ALA A 72 10.65 10.84 -7.64
C ALA A 72 10.60 9.36 -7.27
N PHE A 73 10.51 9.04 -5.96
CA PHE A 73 10.40 7.66 -5.51
C PHE A 73 9.16 6.94 -6.07
N VAL A 74 8.01 7.63 -6.10
CA VAL A 74 6.76 7.06 -6.65
C VAL A 74 6.92 6.81 -8.15
N ILE A 75 7.49 7.77 -8.90
CA ILE A 75 7.72 7.65 -10.34
C ILE A 75 8.69 6.50 -10.63
N ASP A 76 9.86 6.45 -9.97
CA ASP A 76 10.86 5.41 -10.17
C ASP A 76 10.30 4.01 -9.89
N THR A 77 9.49 3.89 -8.81
CA THR A 77 8.83 2.64 -8.47
C THR A 77 7.83 2.23 -9.54
N LEU A 78 7.03 3.19 -10.03
CA LEU A 78 6.03 2.93 -11.05
C LEU A 78 6.68 2.61 -12.40
N ASP A 79 7.76 3.29 -12.78
CA ASP A 79 8.54 3.00 -13.98
C ASP A 79 9.06 1.55 -13.97
N ALA A 80 9.68 1.15 -12.86
CA ALA A 80 10.21 -0.20 -12.71
C ALA A 80 9.10 -1.25 -12.76
N TRP A 81 7.97 -0.99 -12.09
CA TRP A 81 6.84 -1.91 -12.08
C TRP A 81 6.13 -1.99 -13.44
N ALA A 82 5.88 -0.86 -14.11
CA ALA A 82 5.23 -0.81 -15.41
C ALA A 82 6.03 -1.62 -16.47
N ALA A 83 7.35 -1.55 -16.42
CA ALA A 83 8.23 -2.32 -17.31
C ALA A 83 8.10 -3.85 -17.14
N THR A 84 7.53 -4.33 -16.04
CA THR A 84 7.29 -5.76 -15.79
C THR A 84 5.92 -6.24 -16.28
N ARG A 85 5.06 -5.35 -16.73
CA ARG A 85 3.70 -5.73 -17.16
C ARG A 85 3.74 -6.35 -18.55
N THR A 86 3.01 -7.43 -18.69
CA THR A 86 2.91 -8.21 -19.94
C THR A 86 1.48 -8.24 -20.48
N ARG A 87 0.56 -7.54 -19.81
CA ARG A 87 -0.86 -7.46 -20.13
C ARG A 87 -1.36 -6.04 -19.91
N PRO A 88 -2.41 -5.62 -20.63
CA PRO A 88 -3.06 -4.34 -20.34
C PRO A 88 -3.40 -4.23 -18.85
N THR A 89 -2.94 -3.17 -18.20
CA THR A 89 -3.04 -2.99 -16.77
C THR A 89 -3.60 -1.61 -16.44
N VAL A 90 -4.59 -1.55 -15.56
CA VAL A 90 -5.09 -0.30 -15.00
C VAL A 90 -4.58 -0.18 -13.55
N LEU A 91 -3.87 0.90 -13.27
CA LEU A 91 -3.50 1.28 -11.91
C LEU A 91 -4.46 2.34 -11.38
N VAL A 92 -5.23 1.96 -10.39
CA VAL A 92 -6.19 2.83 -9.69
C VAL A 92 -5.46 3.55 -8.56
N LEU A 93 -5.45 4.88 -8.60
CA LEU A 93 -4.83 5.75 -7.59
C LEU A 93 -5.87 6.69 -6.96
N ASP A 94 -5.59 7.16 -5.78
CA ASP A 94 -6.33 8.27 -5.19
C ASP A 94 -5.93 9.63 -5.81
N ASN A 95 -6.61 10.70 -5.39
CA ASN A 95 -6.33 12.06 -5.83
C ASN A 95 -5.27 12.77 -4.97
N ALA A 96 -4.25 12.07 -4.47
CA ALA A 96 -3.16 12.70 -3.72
C ALA A 96 -2.41 13.74 -4.60
N ARG A 97 -1.95 14.80 -3.96
CA ARG A 97 -1.24 15.90 -4.67
C ARG A 97 -0.02 15.42 -5.46
N ILE A 98 0.62 14.37 -4.99
CA ILE A 98 1.81 13.78 -5.63
C ILE A 98 1.48 13.23 -7.03
N HIS A 99 0.29 12.67 -7.23
CA HIS A 99 -0.18 12.13 -8.51
C HIS A 99 -0.55 13.21 -9.53
N HIS A 100 -0.72 14.46 -9.07
CA HIS A 100 -0.99 15.63 -9.91
C HIS A 100 0.24 16.53 -10.11
N ALA A 101 1.39 16.14 -9.54
CA ALA A 101 2.64 16.86 -9.77
C ALA A 101 3.03 16.83 -11.26
N ALA A 102 3.59 17.94 -11.77
CA ALA A 102 3.96 18.04 -13.18
C ALA A 102 4.89 16.90 -13.63
N ALA A 103 5.85 16.50 -12.77
CA ALA A 103 6.74 15.38 -13.06
C ALA A 103 6.00 14.04 -13.22
N PHE A 104 4.97 13.78 -12.41
CA PHE A 104 4.14 12.58 -12.52
C PHE A 104 3.29 12.62 -13.80
N GLN A 105 2.66 13.75 -14.08
CA GLN A 105 1.81 13.92 -15.27
C GLN A 105 2.61 13.77 -16.58
N ALA A 106 3.86 14.21 -16.61
CA ALA A 106 4.75 14.06 -17.74
C ALA A 106 5.12 12.58 -18.05
N ARG A 107 4.86 11.65 -17.12
CA ARG A 107 5.15 10.22 -17.31
C ARG A 107 3.96 9.41 -17.83
N LEU A 108 2.76 9.96 -17.82
CA LEU A 108 1.54 9.21 -18.19
C LEU A 108 1.62 8.56 -19.56
N GLU A 109 2.11 9.29 -20.58
CA GLU A 109 2.27 8.75 -21.94
C GLU A 109 3.32 7.62 -22.01
N ALA A 110 4.39 7.74 -21.23
CA ALA A 110 5.44 6.71 -21.18
C ALA A 110 4.94 5.40 -20.57
N TRP A 111 4.02 5.45 -19.60
CA TRP A 111 3.40 4.25 -19.01
C TRP A 111 2.38 3.60 -19.93
N GLN A 112 1.78 4.34 -20.86
CA GLN A 112 0.90 3.75 -21.88
C GLN A 112 1.64 2.88 -22.90
N ALA A 113 2.94 3.08 -23.10
CA ALA A 113 3.72 2.27 -24.03
C ALA A 113 3.77 0.76 -23.63
N PRO A 114 3.93 0.38 -22.33
CA PRO A 114 3.74 -0.98 -21.85
C PRO A 114 2.29 -1.31 -21.45
N ASP A 115 1.30 -0.63 -22.01
CA ASP A 115 -0.14 -0.82 -21.73
C ASP A 115 -0.54 -0.62 -20.26
N VAL A 116 0.10 0.32 -19.55
CA VAL A 116 -0.28 0.70 -18.18
C VAL A 116 -1.01 2.04 -18.20
N TYR A 117 -2.24 2.04 -17.69
CA TYR A 117 -3.15 3.18 -17.67
C TYR A 117 -3.46 3.60 -16.24
N ILE A 118 -3.35 4.89 -15.93
CA ILE A 118 -3.67 5.44 -14.63
C ILE A 118 -5.15 5.84 -14.59
N PHE A 119 -5.85 5.38 -13.56
CA PHE A 119 -7.22 5.75 -13.27
C PHE A 119 -7.32 6.39 -11.89
N TYR A 120 -7.86 7.60 -11.80
CA TYR A 120 -8.04 8.30 -10.52
C TYR A 120 -9.41 8.04 -9.92
N LEU A 121 -9.43 7.69 -8.65
CA LEU A 121 -10.67 7.58 -7.88
C LEU A 121 -11.31 8.96 -7.67
N PRO A 122 -12.64 9.03 -7.49
CA PRO A 122 -13.27 10.25 -7.03
C PRO A 122 -12.66 10.74 -5.71
N THR A 123 -12.63 12.05 -5.52
CA THR A 123 -12.17 12.65 -4.26
C THR A 123 -12.97 12.10 -3.07
N TYR A 124 -12.29 11.91 -1.93
CA TYR A 124 -12.88 11.38 -0.69
C TYR A 124 -13.53 9.99 -0.80
N SER A 125 -13.01 9.13 -1.68
CA SER A 125 -13.54 7.77 -1.88
C SER A 125 -12.53 6.66 -1.55
N PRO A 126 -11.90 6.65 -0.34
CA PRO A 126 -10.90 5.65 0.03
C PRO A 126 -11.50 4.23 0.06
N HIS A 127 -12.79 4.10 0.34
CA HIS A 127 -13.49 2.81 0.36
C HIS A 127 -13.49 2.10 -1.01
N LEU A 128 -13.25 2.81 -2.10
CA LEU A 128 -13.11 2.25 -3.44
C LEU A 128 -11.68 1.76 -3.72
N ASN A 129 -10.70 2.20 -2.92
CA ASN A 129 -9.31 1.76 -3.06
C ASN A 129 -9.08 0.44 -2.29
N LYS A 130 -9.09 -0.68 -2.99
CA LYS A 130 -9.03 -2.01 -2.35
C LYS A 130 -7.73 -2.26 -1.58
N ILE A 131 -6.64 -1.59 -1.90
CA ILE A 131 -5.37 -1.71 -1.15
C ILE A 131 -5.50 -1.19 0.29
N GLU A 132 -6.42 -0.27 0.56
CA GLU A 132 -6.70 0.19 1.91
C GLU A 132 -7.15 -0.97 2.84
N THR A 133 -7.87 -1.95 2.28
CA THR A 133 -8.22 -3.16 3.03
C THR A 133 -6.99 -3.99 3.35
N LEU A 134 -6.01 -4.08 2.43
CA LEU A 134 -4.74 -4.74 2.68
C LEU A 134 -3.96 -4.04 3.81
N TRP A 135 -3.86 -2.71 3.77
CA TRP A 135 -3.18 -1.95 4.81
C TRP A 135 -3.82 -2.13 6.19
N ARG A 136 -5.15 -2.15 6.24
CA ARG A 136 -5.89 -2.45 7.48
C ARG A 136 -5.59 -3.85 7.99
N LYS A 137 -5.62 -4.87 7.13
CA LYS A 137 -5.29 -6.25 7.50
C LYS A 137 -3.89 -6.36 8.07
N ILE A 138 -2.90 -5.74 7.43
CA ILE A 138 -1.53 -5.72 7.93
C ILE A 138 -1.47 -5.08 9.31
N LYS A 139 -2.03 -3.86 9.47
CA LYS A 139 -1.89 -3.06 10.69
C LYS A 139 -2.65 -3.63 11.88
N TYR A 140 -3.82 -4.20 11.67
CA TYR A 140 -4.73 -4.56 12.76
C TYR A 140 -4.87 -6.06 12.99
N GLU A 141 -4.51 -6.90 12.00
CA GLU A 141 -4.73 -8.34 12.12
C GLU A 141 -3.44 -9.15 11.99
N TRP A 142 -2.52 -8.77 11.11
CA TRP A 142 -1.35 -9.59 10.81
C TRP A 142 -0.09 -9.18 11.57
N LEU A 143 0.07 -7.88 11.88
CA LEU A 143 1.15 -7.42 12.76
C LEU A 143 0.81 -7.76 14.20
N ARG A 144 1.66 -8.57 14.83
CA ARG A 144 1.54 -8.94 16.22
C ARG A 144 2.10 -7.85 17.14
N PRO A 145 1.64 -7.75 18.40
CA PRO A 145 2.16 -6.77 19.37
C PRO A 145 3.67 -6.78 19.51
N GLU A 146 4.31 -7.96 19.44
CA GLU A 146 5.75 -8.13 19.57
C GLU A 146 6.53 -7.43 18.45
N ALA A 147 5.92 -7.19 17.28
CA ALA A 147 6.53 -6.45 16.20
C ALA A 147 6.87 -5.00 16.61
N TYR A 148 6.14 -4.44 17.55
CA TYR A 148 6.30 -3.06 18.03
C TYR A 148 7.37 -2.89 19.12
N ALA A 149 8.12 -3.94 19.48
CA ALA A 149 9.20 -3.89 20.46
C ALA A 149 10.33 -2.92 20.05
N SER A 150 10.61 -2.80 18.76
CA SER A 150 11.57 -1.85 18.20
C SER A 150 11.23 -1.50 16.74
N PHE A 151 11.79 -0.40 16.25
CA PHE A 151 11.58 -0.01 14.86
C PHE A 151 12.13 -1.05 13.85
N ASN A 152 13.26 -1.67 14.17
CA ASN A 152 13.83 -2.72 13.34
C ASN A 152 12.96 -3.99 13.34
N THR A 153 12.41 -4.37 14.50
CA THR A 153 11.49 -5.50 14.62
C THR A 153 10.23 -5.25 13.79
N LEU A 154 9.69 -4.01 13.87
CA LEU A 154 8.53 -3.61 13.08
C LEU A 154 8.80 -3.70 11.57
N LYS A 155 9.92 -3.13 11.10
CA LYS A 155 10.30 -3.22 9.68
C LYS A 155 10.42 -4.66 9.21
N THR A 156 11.11 -5.49 9.99
CA THR A 156 11.28 -6.92 9.67
C THR A 156 9.93 -7.64 9.58
N ALA A 157 9.03 -7.40 10.53
CA ALA A 157 7.69 -7.99 10.53
C ALA A 157 6.86 -7.51 9.32
N VAL A 158 6.90 -6.22 9.00
CA VAL A 158 6.20 -5.68 7.82
C VAL A 158 6.75 -6.33 6.55
N TRP A 159 8.06 -6.38 6.34
CA TRP A 159 8.65 -7.03 5.17
C TRP A 159 8.30 -8.51 5.07
N HIS A 160 8.29 -9.22 6.20
CA HIS A 160 7.90 -10.61 6.25
C HIS A 160 6.45 -10.83 5.78
N ILE A 161 5.53 -9.94 6.18
CA ILE A 161 4.12 -10.01 5.76
C ILE A 161 4.00 -9.67 4.28
N LEU A 162 4.58 -8.54 3.83
CA LEU A 162 4.51 -8.07 2.45
C LEU A 162 5.01 -9.14 1.46
N GLY A 163 6.13 -9.78 1.77
CA GLY A 163 6.70 -10.84 0.92
C GLY A 163 5.87 -12.14 0.88
N ARG A 164 4.80 -12.24 1.66
CA ARG A 164 3.92 -13.42 1.72
C ARG A 164 2.46 -13.12 1.36
N VAL A 165 2.15 -11.90 0.96
CA VAL A 165 0.85 -11.57 0.38
C VAL A 165 0.66 -12.36 -0.91
N GLY A 166 -0.53 -12.90 -1.11
CA GLY A 166 -0.84 -13.80 -2.23
C GLY A 166 -0.50 -15.27 -1.99
N GLN A 167 0.20 -15.58 -0.89
CA GLN A 167 0.54 -16.94 -0.48
C GLN A 167 -0.05 -17.27 0.90
N GLN A 168 0.61 -16.83 1.96
CA GLN A 168 0.17 -17.02 3.35
C GLN A 168 -0.90 -16.01 3.76
N TYR A 169 -0.81 -14.78 3.25
CA TYR A 169 -1.72 -13.68 3.54
C TYR A 169 -2.56 -13.36 2.31
N THR A 170 -3.83 -13.70 2.36
CA THR A 170 -4.77 -13.48 1.26
C THR A 170 -6.02 -12.76 1.73
N ILE A 171 -6.63 -11.99 0.84
CA ILE A 171 -7.90 -11.31 1.09
C ILE A 171 -8.89 -11.77 0.03
N GLN A 172 -10.07 -12.19 0.48
CA GLN A 172 -11.18 -12.48 -0.41
C GLN A 172 -12.15 -11.30 -0.39
N PHE A 173 -12.27 -10.63 -1.51
CA PHE A 173 -13.27 -9.58 -1.68
C PHE A 173 -14.58 -10.23 -2.13
N LYS A 174 -15.68 -9.92 -1.43
CA LYS A 174 -17.00 -10.34 -1.89
C LYS A 174 -17.31 -9.59 -3.18
N THR A 175 -17.63 -10.34 -4.22
CA THR A 175 -18.19 -9.85 -5.49
C THR A 175 -19.60 -9.36 -5.31
#